data_c2d8e6a1777c04da4a34a8af9e42a365
#
_entry.id   c2d8e6a1777c04da4a34a8af9e42a365
#
_cell.length_a   1.000
_cell.length_b   1.000
_cell.length_c   1.000
_cell.angle_alpha   90.00
_cell.angle_beta   90.00
_cell.angle_gamma   90.00
#
_symmetry.space_group_name_H-M   'P 1'
#
loop_
_entity.id
_entity.type
_entity.pdbx_description
1 polymer ?
#
loop_
_entity_poly.entity_id
_entity_poly.type
_entity_poly.pdbx_seq_one_letter_code
_entity_poly.pdbx_strand_id
1 'polypeptide(L)'
;MIEAVNLTKQYGDKVAVDHISFTVEPGTVTGFLGPNGAGKSTTMRMIMGLDKPTTGSVKVNGRPYRKLTAPLCEVGALLDAKGLHGSRSARAHLRQLAVSNGIPVKRVDEVLEITGLTDVAKKRVKGFSLGMGQRLGMAAALLGDPQTL
;
A
#
# COMPACT_ATOMS: atom_id res chain seq x y z
N MET A 1 -11.14 -7.05 5.70
CA MET A 1 -10.58 -8.18 6.49
C MET A 1 -9.30 -8.69 5.84
N ILE A 2 -8.26 -8.98 6.63
CA ILE A 2 -7.03 -9.65 6.16
C ILE A 2 -6.90 -10.97 6.91
N GLU A 3 -6.66 -12.06 6.20
CA GLU A 3 -6.47 -13.39 6.76
C GLU A 3 -5.15 -13.98 6.28
N ALA A 4 -4.26 -14.33 7.20
CA ALA A 4 -3.02 -15.05 6.94
C ALA A 4 -3.08 -16.41 7.63
N VAL A 5 -2.76 -17.50 6.91
CA VAL A 5 -2.80 -18.86 7.42
C VAL A 5 -1.48 -19.56 7.13
N ASN A 6 -0.75 -19.91 8.19
CA ASN A 6 0.56 -20.58 8.14
C ASN A 6 1.53 -19.94 7.14
N LEU A 7 1.51 -18.59 7.11
CA LEU A 7 2.24 -17.79 6.13
C LEU A 7 3.73 -17.90 6.37
N THR A 8 4.47 -18.41 5.39
CA THR A 8 5.92 -18.59 5.46
C THR A 8 6.58 -17.97 4.24
N LYS A 9 7.70 -17.29 4.45
CA LYS A 9 8.57 -16.79 3.38
C LYS A 9 10.02 -17.12 3.65
N GLN A 10 10.61 -17.83 2.71
CA GLN A 10 12.03 -18.19 2.71
C GLN A 10 12.72 -17.60 1.46
N TYR A 11 13.89 -17.04 1.64
CA TYR A 11 14.79 -16.57 0.59
C TYR A 11 16.10 -17.34 0.68
N GLY A 12 16.33 -18.31 -0.24
CA GLY A 12 17.45 -19.24 -0.12
C GLY A 12 17.37 -19.96 1.22
N ASP A 13 18.43 -19.90 2.01
CA ASP A 13 18.50 -20.55 3.35
C ASP A 13 17.91 -19.70 4.49
N LYS A 14 17.52 -18.45 4.20
CA LYS A 14 16.99 -17.53 5.22
C LYS A 14 15.47 -17.57 5.27
N VAL A 15 14.92 -17.97 6.41
CA VAL A 15 13.49 -17.82 6.72
C VAL A 15 13.24 -16.40 7.21
N ALA A 16 12.47 -15.63 6.42
CA ALA A 16 12.13 -14.24 6.73
C ALA A 16 10.80 -14.11 7.49
N VAL A 17 9.87 -15.03 7.25
CA VAL A 17 8.59 -15.16 7.94
C VAL A 17 8.34 -16.65 8.14
N ASP A 18 8.00 -17.06 9.36
CA ASP A 18 7.87 -18.47 9.72
C ASP A 18 6.47 -18.77 10.31
N HIS A 19 5.65 -19.49 9.54
CA HIS A 19 4.34 -20.07 9.91
C HIS A 19 3.41 -19.13 10.69
N ILE A 20 3.37 -17.84 10.36
CA ILE A 20 2.49 -16.91 11.07
C ILE A 20 1.04 -17.04 10.59
N SER A 21 0.11 -16.99 11.54
CA SER A 21 -1.33 -16.95 11.28
C SER A 21 -1.96 -15.82 12.08
N PHE A 22 -2.77 -14.99 11.41
CA PHE A 22 -3.50 -13.90 12.06
C PHE A 22 -4.68 -13.45 11.20
N THR A 23 -5.64 -12.79 11.85
CA THR A 23 -6.77 -12.14 11.19
C THR A 23 -6.82 -10.67 11.63
N VAL A 24 -7.07 -9.77 10.67
CA VAL A 24 -7.42 -8.38 10.93
C VAL A 24 -8.88 -8.18 10.56
N GLU A 25 -9.69 -7.93 11.58
CA GLU A 25 -11.14 -7.76 11.42
C GLU A 25 -11.49 -6.40 10.78
N PRO A 26 -12.62 -6.31 10.05
CA PRO A 26 -13.12 -5.04 9.56
C PRO A 26 -13.38 -4.04 10.68
N GLY A 27 -13.14 -2.75 10.40
CA GLY A 27 -13.37 -1.67 11.36
C GLY A 27 -12.35 -1.58 12.49
N THR A 28 -11.26 -2.35 12.44
CA THR A 28 -10.19 -2.31 13.44
C THR A 28 -8.93 -1.65 12.90
N VAL A 29 -8.15 -1.05 13.80
CA VAL A 29 -6.77 -0.62 13.54
C VAL A 29 -5.84 -1.60 14.26
N THR A 30 -5.03 -2.31 13.49
CA THR A 30 -4.14 -3.35 14.02
C THR A 30 -2.68 -2.95 13.88
N GLY A 31 -1.93 -2.95 14.98
CA GLY A 31 -0.49 -2.73 14.99
C GLY A 31 0.28 -4.03 14.71
N PHE A 32 1.15 -4.03 13.69
CA PHE A 32 2.06 -5.14 13.40
C PHE A 32 3.45 -4.81 13.91
N LEU A 33 3.76 -5.24 15.13
CA LEU A 33 4.96 -4.84 15.88
C LEU A 33 6.03 -5.94 15.87
N GLY A 34 7.27 -5.54 16.06
CA GLY A 34 8.41 -6.44 16.16
C GLY A 34 9.73 -5.74 15.87
N PRO A 35 10.88 -6.37 16.20
CA PRO A 35 12.22 -5.81 15.97
C PRO A 35 12.53 -5.69 14.47
N ASN A 36 13.60 -4.97 14.14
CA ASN A 36 14.09 -4.92 12.76
C ASN A 36 14.55 -6.33 12.34
N GLY A 37 14.15 -6.71 11.12
CA GLY A 37 14.42 -8.05 10.61
C GLY A 37 13.37 -9.12 10.97
N ALA A 38 12.34 -8.81 11.78
CA ALA A 38 11.28 -9.76 12.16
C ALA A 38 10.28 -10.12 11.03
N GLY A 39 10.55 -9.74 9.78
CA GLY A 39 9.70 -10.09 8.65
C GLY A 39 8.50 -9.16 8.41
N LYS A 40 8.34 -8.05 9.15
CA LYS A 40 7.19 -7.13 9.01
C LYS A 40 6.97 -6.67 7.56
N SER A 41 7.98 -6.09 6.95
CA SER A 41 7.90 -5.60 5.56
C SER A 41 7.65 -6.75 4.57
N THR A 42 8.24 -7.92 4.81
CA THR A 42 8.01 -9.13 3.99
C THR A 42 6.56 -9.58 4.08
N THR A 43 5.99 -9.58 5.28
CA THR A 43 4.57 -9.91 5.49
C THR A 43 3.67 -8.93 4.75
N MET A 44 3.91 -7.61 4.89
CA MET A 44 3.13 -6.60 4.15
C MET A 44 3.25 -6.78 2.63
N ARG A 45 4.44 -7.09 2.11
CA ARG A 45 4.64 -7.37 0.69
C ARG A 45 3.89 -8.61 0.21
N MET A 46 3.78 -9.66 1.05
CA MET A 46 2.98 -10.85 0.74
C MET A 46 1.48 -10.53 0.74
N ILE A 47 0.99 -9.74 1.70
CA ILE A 47 -0.42 -9.27 1.74
C ILE A 47 -0.76 -8.54 0.44
N MET A 48 0.12 -7.64 -0.02
CA MET A 48 -0.04 -6.87 -1.26
C MET A 48 0.29 -7.67 -2.54
N GLY A 49 0.55 -8.97 -2.43
CA GLY A 49 0.86 -9.83 -3.56
C GLY A 49 2.15 -9.47 -4.31
N LEU A 50 3.01 -8.62 -3.74
CA LEU A 50 4.32 -8.27 -4.31
C LEU A 50 5.31 -9.43 -4.20
N ASP A 51 5.23 -10.18 -3.09
CA ASP A 51 5.99 -11.40 -2.88
C ASP A 51 5.05 -12.59 -2.76
N LYS A 52 5.39 -13.70 -3.44
CA LYS A 52 4.65 -14.97 -3.29
C LYS A 52 5.10 -15.66 -2.01
N PRO A 53 4.20 -16.11 -1.12
CA PRO A 53 4.54 -16.98 -0.01
C PRO A 53 5.28 -18.24 -0.47
N THR A 54 6.20 -18.76 0.34
CA THR A 54 6.81 -20.09 0.13
C THR A 54 5.79 -21.17 0.47
N THR A 55 5.12 -21.03 1.62
CA THR A 55 3.98 -21.86 2.02
C THR A 55 2.92 -21.01 2.72
N GLY A 56 1.74 -21.58 2.93
CA GLY A 56 0.61 -20.87 3.50
C GLY A 56 -0.09 -19.95 2.50
N SER A 57 -0.98 -19.13 3.01
CA SER A 57 -1.78 -18.21 2.18
C SER A 57 -2.10 -16.93 2.90
N VAL A 58 -2.36 -15.87 2.11
CA VAL A 58 -2.91 -14.61 2.62
C VAL A 58 -4.00 -14.11 1.68
N LYS A 59 -5.08 -13.60 2.27
CA LYS A 59 -6.23 -13.04 1.56
C LYS A 59 -6.57 -11.68 2.12
N VAL A 60 -7.06 -10.82 1.26
CA VAL A 60 -7.68 -9.54 1.62
C VAL A 60 -9.11 -9.58 1.10
N ASN A 61 -10.08 -9.30 1.96
CA ASN A 61 -11.51 -9.38 1.65
C ASN A 61 -11.90 -10.72 1.00
N GLY A 62 -11.38 -11.83 1.55
CA GLY A 62 -11.65 -13.20 1.09
C GLY A 62 -10.90 -13.66 -0.15
N ARG A 63 -10.11 -12.81 -0.82
CA ARG A 63 -9.40 -13.12 -2.05
C ARG A 63 -7.90 -12.77 -1.97
N PRO A 64 -7.00 -13.53 -2.62
CA PRO A 64 -5.62 -13.09 -2.80
C PRO A 64 -5.57 -11.75 -3.53
N TYR A 65 -4.72 -10.82 -3.10
CA TYR A 65 -4.60 -9.47 -3.69
C TYR A 65 -4.48 -9.48 -5.22
N ARG A 66 -3.71 -10.41 -5.79
CA ARG A 66 -3.53 -10.55 -7.25
C ARG A 66 -4.81 -10.92 -8.02
N LYS A 67 -5.87 -11.35 -7.33
CA LYS A 67 -7.17 -11.69 -7.91
C LYS A 67 -8.20 -10.59 -7.74
N LEU A 68 -7.84 -9.45 -7.15
CA LEU A 68 -8.72 -8.29 -7.03
C LEU A 68 -8.88 -7.62 -8.40
N THR A 69 -10.10 -7.27 -8.76
CA THR A 69 -10.41 -6.65 -10.05
C THR A 69 -10.04 -5.17 -10.08
N ALA A 70 -10.27 -4.47 -8.97
CA ALA A 70 -9.96 -3.06 -8.79
C ALA A 70 -9.15 -2.86 -7.50
N PRO A 71 -7.88 -3.32 -7.46
CA PRO A 71 -7.13 -3.44 -6.21
C PRO A 71 -6.98 -2.10 -5.47
N LEU A 72 -6.78 -0.97 -6.15
CA LEU A 72 -6.68 0.34 -5.49
C LEU A 72 -8.00 0.83 -4.88
N CYS A 73 -9.14 0.32 -5.34
CA CYS A 73 -10.44 0.62 -4.74
C CYS A 73 -10.78 -0.30 -3.54
N GLU A 74 -10.04 -1.38 -3.37
CA GLU A 74 -10.25 -2.33 -2.27
C GLU A 74 -9.18 -2.19 -1.17
N VAL A 75 -7.92 -1.92 -1.57
CA VAL A 75 -6.76 -1.88 -0.67
C VAL A 75 -5.85 -0.71 -1.01
N GLY A 76 -5.65 0.17 -0.06
CA GLY A 76 -4.61 1.19 -0.10
C GLY A 76 -3.39 0.75 0.70
N ALA A 77 -2.19 1.04 0.20
CA ALA A 77 -0.96 0.71 0.90
C ALA A 77 0.14 1.76 0.69
N LEU A 78 0.85 2.04 1.76
CA LEU A 78 2.09 2.83 1.74
C LEU A 78 3.21 1.96 2.32
N LEU A 79 3.95 1.28 1.45
CA LEU A 79 5.06 0.41 1.86
C LEU A 79 6.40 1.14 1.85
N ASP A 80 6.61 2.05 0.89
CA ASP A 80 7.81 2.87 0.79
C ASP A 80 7.50 4.22 0.12
N ALA A 81 7.76 5.31 0.83
CA ALA A 81 7.60 6.67 0.30
C ALA A 81 8.67 7.06 -0.73
N LYS A 82 9.73 6.27 -0.90
CA LYS A 82 10.81 6.54 -1.85
C LYS A 82 10.49 6.10 -3.29
N GLY A 83 9.45 5.30 -3.51
CA GLY A 83 9.04 4.78 -4.81
C GLY A 83 8.41 5.81 -5.76
N LEU A 84 8.42 7.10 -5.42
CA LEU A 84 7.78 8.16 -6.19
C LEU A 84 8.66 8.64 -7.35
N HIS A 85 8.06 8.83 -8.53
CA HIS A 85 8.78 9.30 -9.71
C HIS A 85 9.07 10.80 -9.63
N GLY A 86 10.33 11.17 -9.36
CA GLY A 86 10.76 12.53 -9.05
C GLY A 86 10.49 13.60 -10.12
N SER A 87 10.41 13.24 -11.41
CA SER A 87 10.18 14.19 -12.50
C SER A 87 8.72 14.64 -12.64
N ARG A 88 7.77 13.90 -12.06
CA ARG A 88 6.36 14.23 -12.13
C ARG A 88 5.95 15.19 -11.01
N SER A 89 4.92 16.00 -11.24
CA SER A 89 4.26 16.71 -10.15
C SER A 89 3.39 15.75 -9.32
N ALA A 90 3.08 16.12 -8.08
CA ALA A 90 2.20 15.33 -7.22
C ALA A 90 0.84 15.05 -7.89
N ARG A 91 0.21 16.07 -8.46
CA ARG A 91 -1.04 15.94 -9.21
C ARG A 91 -0.89 15.00 -10.41
N ALA A 92 0.19 15.12 -11.20
CA ALA A 92 0.40 14.27 -12.37
C ALA A 92 0.62 12.80 -11.96
N HIS A 93 1.31 12.56 -10.84
CA HIS A 93 1.50 11.23 -10.28
C HIS A 93 0.16 10.59 -9.90
N LEU A 94 -0.67 11.27 -9.10
CA LEU A 94 -1.99 10.79 -8.69
C LEU A 94 -2.95 10.62 -9.86
N ARG A 95 -2.95 11.57 -10.82
CA ARG A 95 -3.76 11.48 -12.03
C ARG A 95 -3.44 10.25 -12.86
N GLN A 96 -2.17 9.92 -13.00
CA GLN A 96 -1.77 8.71 -13.71
C GLN A 96 -2.33 7.46 -13.02
N LEU A 97 -2.18 7.37 -11.68
CA LEU A 97 -2.75 6.26 -10.92
C LEU A 97 -4.26 6.18 -11.06
N ALA A 98 -4.96 7.32 -10.99
CA ALA A 98 -6.41 7.36 -11.16
C ALA A 98 -6.83 6.83 -12.54
N VAL A 99 -6.25 7.37 -13.61
CA VAL A 99 -6.59 6.97 -14.99
C VAL A 99 -6.28 5.50 -15.26
N SER A 100 -5.11 5.02 -14.83
CA SER A 100 -4.71 3.61 -15.06
C SER A 100 -5.55 2.60 -14.27
N ASN A 101 -6.30 3.04 -13.25
CA ASN A 101 -7.14 2.17 -12.42
C ASN A 101 -8.63 2.49 -12.53
N GLY A 102 -9.05 3.30 -13.52
CA GLY A 102 -10.45 3.64 -13.73
C GLY A 102 -11.09 4.50 -12.62
N ILE A 103 -10.25 5.19 -11.82
CA ILE A 103 -10.70 6.05 -10.73
C ILE A 103 -11.01 7.44 -11.29
N PRO A 104 -12.14 8.07 -10.90
CA PRO A 104 -12.48 9.42 -11.35
C PRO A 104 -11.41 10.45 -11.03
N VAL A 105 -10.99 11.28 -12.00
CA VAL A 105 -9.90 12.25 -11.83
C VAL A 105 -10.18 13.30 -10.73
N LYS A 106 -11.47 13.60 -10.46
CA LYS A 106 -11.87 14.47 -9.33
C LYS A 106 -11.35 13.99 -8.00
N ARG A 107 -11.18 12.69 -7.83
CA ARG A 107 -10.66 12.08 -6.60
C ARG A 107 -9.22 12.53 -6.29
N VAL A 108 -8.46 12.93 -7.32
CA VAL A 108 -7.10 13.47 -7.16
C VAL A 108 -7.08 14.76 -6.31
N ASP A 109 -8.04 15.64 -6.56
CA ASP A 109 -8.11 16.90 -5.79
C ASP A 109 -8.55 16.66 -4.35
N GLU A 110 -9.49 15.75 -4.15
CA GLU A 110 -9.96 15.35 -2.82
C GLU A 110 -8.82 14.77 -1.96
N VAL A 111 -8.02 13.84 -2.49
CA VAL A 111 -6.91 13.25 -1.71
C VAL A 111 -5.74 14.22 -1.50
N LEU A 112 -5.51 15.15 -2.43
CA LEU A 112 -4.54 16.23 -2.24
C LEU A 112 -4.94 17.16 -1.10
N GLU A 113 -6.24 17.47 -0.97
CA GLU A 113 -6.80 18.28 0.13
C GLU A 113 -6.69 17.53 1.45
N ILE A 114 -7.16 16.27 1.53
CA ILE A 114 -7.08 15.40 2.72
C ILE A 114 -5.65 15.32 3.26
N THR A 115 -4.65 15.24 2.37
CA THR A 115 -3.24 15.10 2.76
C THR A 115 -2.48 16.43 2.87
N GLY A 116 -3.16 17.56 2.68
CA GLY A 116 -2.56 18.91 2.80
C GLY A 116 -1.48 19.17 1.74
N LEU A 117 -1.69 18.70 0.50
CA LEU A 117 -0.76 18.87 -0.62
C LEU A 117 -1.29 19.79 -1.73
N THR A 118 -2.44 20.42 -1.57
CA THR A 118 -3.09 21.27 -2.58
C THR A 118 -2.16 22.35 -3.11
N ASP A 119 -1.51 23.11 -2.21
CA ASP A 119 -0.63 24.23 -2.57
C ASP A 119 0.63 23.82 -3.33
N VAL A 120 1.06 22.55 -3.16
CA VAL A 120 2.26 21.99 -3.77
C VAL A 120 1.94 20.96 -4.86
N ALA A 121 0.68 20.79 -5.21
CA ALA A 121 0.21 19.79 -6.16
C ALA A 121 0.89 19.86 -7.53
N LYS A 122 1.29 21.07 -7.97
CA LYS A 122 1.99 21.31 -9.24
C LYS A 122 3.51 21.19 -9.13
N LYS A 123 4.09 21.15 -7.92
CA LYS A 123 5.54 20.99 -7.73
C LYS A 123 5.99 19.58 -8.08
N ARG A 124 7.19 19.46 -8.67
CA ARG A 124 7.82 18.18 -8.97
C ARG A 124 8.22 17.46 -7.68
N VAL A 125 7.97 16.16 -7.62
CA VAL A 125 8.20 15.31 -6.44
C VAL A 125 9.68 15.29 -6.02
N LYS A 126 10.63 15.46 -6.96
CA LYS A 126 12.06 15.56 -6.62
C LYS A 126 12.42 16.70 -5.65
N GLY A 127 11.58 17.72 -5.57
CA GLY A 127 11.73 18.84 -4.63
C GLY A 127 10.93 18.70 -3.33
N PHE A 128 10.35 17.54 -3.09
CA PHE A 128 9.57 17.28 -1.87
C PHE A 128 10.49 16.96 -0.69
N SER A 129 10.11 17.45 0.49
CA SER A 129 10.66 16.94 1.75
C SER A 129 10.21 15.50 1.98
N LEU A 130 10.87 14.79 2.90
CA LEU A 130 10.45 13.43 3.30
C LEU A 130 8.97 13.39 3.70
N GLY A 131 8.53 14.34 4.54
CA GLY A 131 7.14 14.42 4.97
C GLY A 131 6.15 14.70 3.82
N MET A 132 6.53 15.51 2.85
CA MET A 132 5.71 15.71 1.64
C MET A 132 5.62 14.44 0.80
N GLY A 133 6.72 13.71 0.68
CA GLY A 133 6.74 12.40 -0.01
C GLY A 133 5.84 11.37 0.69
N GLN A 134 5.90 11.30 2.01
CA GLN A 134 5.02 10.43 2.80
C GLN A 134 3.54 10.79 2.62
N ARG A 135 3.19 12.09 2.68
CA ARG A 135 1.81 12.55 2.44
C ARG A 135 1.32 12.24 1.02
N LEU A 136 2.21 12.34 0.01
CA LEU A 136 1.85 11.93 -1.35
C LEU A 136 1.62 10.41 -1.46
N GLY A 137 2.41 9.60 -0.76
CA GLY A 137 2.19 8.16 -0.65
C GLY A 137 0.85 7.83 0.02
N MET A 138 0.49 8.57 1.10
CA MET A 138 -0.83 8.44 1.72
C MET A 138 -1.95 8.85 0.76
N ALA A 139 -1.80 9.94 0.01
CA ALA A 139 -2.76 10.36 -1.00
C ALA A 139 -2.96 9.27 -2.07
N ALA A 140 -1.89 8.61 -2.50
CA ALA A 140 -1.98 7.49 -3.44
C ALA A 140 -2.70 6.27 -2.82
N ALA A 141 -2.45 5.96 -1.55
CA ALA A 141 -3.14 4.88 -0.84
C ALA A 141 -4.65 5.15 -0.67
N LEU A 142 -5.05 6.41 -0.48
CA LEU A 142 -6.45 6.84 -0.32
C LEU A 142 -7.19 7.06 -1.64
N LEU A 143 -6.49 7.06 -2.77
CA LEU A 143 -7.01 7.51 -4.07
C LEU A 143 -8.27 6.74 -4.50
N GLY A 144 -8.28 5.43 -4.32
CA GLY A 144 -9.38 4.55 -4.69
C GLY A 144 -10.52 4.47 -3.67
N ASP A 145 -10.46 5.23 -2.59
CA ASP A 145 -11.38 5.13 -1.45
C ASP A 145 -11.49 3.71 -0.88
N PRO A 146 -10.35 3.08 -0.56
CA PRO A 146 -10.32 1.67 -0.22
C PRO A 146 -10.91 1.38 1.16
N GLN A 147 -11.49 0.19 1.32
CA GLN A 147 -12.01 -0.29 2.62
C GLN A 147 -10.90 -0.82 3.56
N THR A 148 -9.72 -1.10 3.01
CA THR A 148 -8.56 -1.62 3.77
C THR A 148 -7.35 -0.73 3.52
N LEU A 149 -6.68 -0.28 4.57
CA LEU A 149 -5.46 0.53 4.52
C LEU A 149 -4.35 -0.16 5.31
#